data_cf7874ba58d06f8cbc0bd0d31d2428cf
#
_entry.id   cf7874ba58d06f8cbc0bd0d31d2428cf
#
_cell.length_a   1.000
_cell.length_b   1.000
_cell.length_c   1.000
_cell.angle_alpha   90.00
_cell.angle_beta   90.00
_cell.angle_gamma   90.00
#
_symmetry.space_group_name_H-M   'P 1'
#
loop_
_entity.id
_entity.type
_entity.pdbx_description
1 polymer ?
#
loop_
_entity_poly.entity_id
_entity_poly.type
_entity_poly.pdbx_seq_one_letter_code
_entity_poly.pdbx_strand_id
1 'polypeptide(L)'
;MSLDAAAAGLADHLLEQEFVEVLAHHDADGIAAASILCHAMFRKGGRFRLRIRAGITAADVPEDSSVLLCDFGSALQDLPGDVMVVDHHLPHFEGDHHVNPRLAGIDGDRNLSAAGAAYLVAQRMGDNRDLAGLVLLGILGDGQDLDGPNREIVSEGIANGFITPRRGLRLPGRGLVEQLALAVNPYLAGFSGVPDAARALVAEVTDEDDVDVEALLSRIVLAAAPKASHAALCGIWGATYSLGREVIDEAGNLAAVVDACGKAGCGDIGASLCLRSTHALQEAWEITARYRHAVIAGIHGVRRLDERIALFRVDDGTVTGDVADALAHDLLETGPVFVIGASGDGYSVSARCPPGVDLDLEALMRRLAEACGGRGGGHHRRAGARIGADQVDRFRQGLLEAIPA
;
A
#
# COMPACT_ATOMS: atom_id res chain seq x y z
N MET A 1 1.25 -18.23 20.54
CA MET A 1 1.84 -17.15 21.41
C MET A 1 0.96 -15.93 21.28
N SER A 2 0.81 -15.06 22.30
CA SER A 2 0.10 -13.77 22.09
C SER A 2 0.95 -12.85 21.23
N LEU A 3 0.31 -11.95 20.46
CA LEU A 3 1.01 -10.96 19.63
C LEU A 3 1.97 -10.09 20.46
N ASP A 4 1.55 -9.75 21.66
CA ASP A 4 2.32 -8.95 22.60
C ASP A 4 3.59 -9.67 23.09
N ALA A 5 3.50 -10.98 23.35
CA ALA A 5 4.66 -11.80 23.71
C ALA A 5 5.62 -11.99 22.51
N ALA A 6 5.08 -12.15 21.30
CA ALA A 6 5.89 -12.21 20.08
C ALA A 6 6.63 -10.89 19.84
N ALA A 7 5.94 -9.77 20.01
CA ALA A 7 6.54 -8.42 19.87
C ALA A 7 7.64 -8.18 20.91
N ALA A 8 7.45 -8.62 22.16
CA ALA A 8 8.46 -8.50 23.21
C ALA A 8 9.69 -9.37 22.90
N GLY A 9 9.49 -10.64 22.53
CA GLY A 9 10.59 -11.53 22.17
C GLY A 9 11.42 -11.03 20.98
N LEU A 10 10.76 -10.51 19.95
CA LEU A 10 11.46 -9.92 18.80
C LEU A 10 12.20 -8.63 19.19
N ALA A 11 11.62 -7.78 20.04
CA ALA A 11 12.27 -6.58 20.52
C ALA A 11 13.56 -6.89 21.31
N ASP A 12 13.49 -7.88 22.21
CA ASP A 12 14.66 -8.34 22.98
C ASP A 12 15.75 -8.86 22.04
N HIS A 13 15.37 -9.69 21.06
CA HIS A 13 16.31 -10.23 20.09
C HIS A 13 16.95 -9.14 19.21
N LEU A 14 16.18 -8.14 18.75
CA LEU A 14 16.71 -7.01 17.98
C LEU A 14 17.73 -6.19 18.79
N LEU A 15 17.53 -6.04 20.09
CA LEU A 15 18.44 -5.30 20.98
C LEU A 15 19.78 -6.03 21.21
N GLU A 16 19.86 -7.32 20.98
CA GLU A 16 21.07 -8.12 21.07
C GLU A 16 21.92 -8.06 19.79
N GLN A 17 21.35 -7.61 18.67
CA GLN A 17 22.04 -7.58 17.39
C GLN A 17 22.99 -6.37 17.26
N GLU A 18 24.22 -6.62 16.88
CA GLU A 18 25.20 -5.55 16.58
C GLU A 18 24.87 -4.79 15.29
N PHE A 19 24.31 -5.48 14.30
CA PHE A 19 23.94 -4.95 12.99
C PHE A 19 22.78 -5.75 12.40
N VAL A 20 21.79 -5.06 11.82
CA VAL A 20 20.61 -5.68 11.21
C VAL A 20 20.47 -5.27 9.74
N GLU A 21 20.37 -6.25 8.84
CA GLU A 21 19.91 -6.04 7.47
C GLU A 21 18.38 -5.98 7.47
N VAL A 22 17.83 -4.81 7.18
CA VAL A 22 16.38 -4.62 7.09
C VAL A 22 15.97 -4.66 5.63
N LEU A 23 15.16 -5.64 5.26
CA LEU A 23 14.53 -5.74 3.96
C LEU A 23 13.05 -5.42 4.13
N ALA A 24 12.52 -4.48 3.36
CA ALA A 24 11.14 -4.05 3.45
C ALA A 24 10.44 -4.10 2.10
N HIS A 25 9.15 -4.41 2.12
CA HIS A 25 8.31 -4.30 0.94
C HIS A 25 8.24 -2.84 0.47
N HIS A 26 7.96 -2.65 -0.80
CA HIS A 26 8.10 -1.36 -1.46
C HIS A 26 6.86 -0.45 -1.38
N ASP A 27 5.78 -0.90 -0.80
CA ASP A 27 4.58 -0.08 -0.60
C ASP A 27 4.64 0.77 0.69
N ALA A 28 3.57 1.50 0.95
CA ALA A 28 3.52 2.39 2.10
C ALA A 28 3.59 1.64 3.43
N ASP A 29 3.00 0.43 3.54
CA ASP A 29 3.01 -0.34 4.79
C ASP A 29 4.40 -0.90 5.08
N GLY A 30 5.05 -1.54 4.11
CA GLY A 30 6.39 -2.10 4.27
C GLY A 30 7.44 -1.04 4.59
N ILE A 31 7.41 0.10 3.87
CA ILE A 31 8.34 1.21 4.13
C ILE A 31 8.10 1.82 5.52
N ALA A 32 6.84 1.99 5.94
CA ALA A 32 6.50 2.51 7.26
C ALA A 32 6.91 1.53 8.37
N ALA A 33 6.62 0.24 8.22
CA ALA A 33 7.00 -0.81 9.17
C ALA A 33 8.50 -0.82 9.44
N ALA A 34 9.30 -0.85 8.36
CA ALA A 34 10.75 -0.83 8.47
C ALA A 34 11.26 0.48 9.09
N SER A 35 10.70 1.63 8.71
CA SER A 35 11.09 2.93 9.25
C SER A 35 10.81 3.04 10.74
N ILE A 36 9.68 2.51 11.23
CA ILE A 36 9.34 2.44 12.66
C ILE A 36 10.43 1.66 13.42
N LEU A 37 10.81 0.48 12.94
CA LEU A 37 11.84 -0.35 13.58
C LEU A 37 13.24 0.27 13.48
N CYS A 38 13.57 0.90 12.36
CA CYS A 38 14.82 1.64 12.18
C CYS A 38 14.92 2.81 13.19
N HIS A 39 13.84 3.57 13.40
CA HIS A 39 13.80 4.60 14.45
C HIS A 39 14.04 4.01 15.84
N ALA A 40 13.34 2.92 16.18
CA ALA A 40 13.47 2.28 17.48
C ALA A 40 14.89 1.74 17.72
N MET A 41 15.47 1.07 16.74
CA MET A 41 16.86 0.58 16.80
C MET A 41 17.86 1.75 16.93
N PHE A 42 17.71 2.79 16.11
CA PHE A 42 18.59 3.97 16.16
C PHE A 42 18.59 4.64 17.55
N ARG A 43 17.43 4.76 18.18
CA ARG A 43 17.28 5.31 19.54
C ARG A 43 17.98 4.48 20.60
N LYS A 44 18.21 3.19 20.33
CA LYS A 44 18.98 2.27 21.19
C LYS A 44 20.46 2.16 20.81
N GLY A 45 20.92 2.92 19.84
CA GLY A 45 22.29 2.86 19.34
C GLY A 45 22.58 1.70 18.41
N GLY A 46 21.55 0.98 17.96
CA GLY A 46 21.65 -0.12 17.01
C GLY A 46 22.05 0.37 15.61
N ARG A 47 22.74 -0.47 14.87
CA ARG A 47 23.17 -0.22 13.50
C ARG A 47 22.38 -1.08 12.53
N PHE A 48 21.94 -0.49 11.41
CA PHE A 48 21.17 -1.21 10.42
C PHE A 48 21.48 -0.72 9.00
N ARG A 49 21.08 -1.52 8.02
CA ARG A 49 21.01 -1.14 6.61
C ARG A 49 19.64 -1.47 6.06
N LEU A 50 18.90 -0.45 5.65
CA LEU A 50 17.57 -0.61 5.06
C LEU A 50 17.65 -0.73 3.55
N ARG A 51 16.91 -1.70 3.00
CA ARG A 51 16.73 -1.91 1.56
C ARG A 51 15.26 -2.17 1.24
N ILE A 52 14.73 -1.42 0.29
CA ILE A 52 13.36 -1.58 -0.19
C ILE A 52 13.34 -2.52 -1.40
N ARG A 53 12.40 -3.45 -1.42
CA ARG A 53 12.26 -4.51 -2.43
C ARG A 53 10.80 -4.66 -2.86
N ALA A 54 10.58 -4.86 -4.17
CA ALA A 54 9.25 -5.20 -4.70
C ALA A 54 8.80 -6.64 -4.37
N GLY A 55 9.72 -7.48 -3.92
CA GLY A 55 9.51 -8.85 -3.49
C GLY A 55 10.85 -9.51 -3.24
N ILE A 56 10.82 -10.61 -2.50
CA ILE A 56 12.02 -11.40 -2.17
C ILE A 56 11.74 -12.90 -2.31
N THR A 57 12.82 -13.67 -2.34
CA THR A 57 12.83 -15.12 -2.23
C THR A 57 13.73 -15.52 -1.07
N ALA A 58 13.67 -16.77 -0.62
CA ALA A 58 14.59 -17.25 0.41
C ALA A 58 16.07 -17.07 0.01
N ALA A 59 16.39 -17.17 -1.29
CA ALA A 59 17.75 -16.96 -1.81
C ALA A 59 18.21 -15.49 -1.75
N ASP A 60 17.33 -14.54 -1.59
CA ASP A 60 17.66 -13.11 -1.41
C ASP A 60 17.99 -12.76 0.04
N VAL A 61 17.77 -13.68 0.97
CA VAL A 61 18.02 -13.51 2.41
C VAL A 61 19.45 -13.96 2.72
N PRO A 62 20.35 -13.07 3.19
CA PRO A 62 21.73 -13.44 3.55
C PRO A 62 21.75 -14.43 4.72
N GLU A 63 22.54 -15.51 4.60
CA GLU A 63 22.67 -16.54 5.65
C GLU A 63 23.60 -16.11 6.82
N ASP A 64 24.55 -15.21 6.55
CA ASP A 64 25.60 -14.81 7.51
C ASP A 64 25.29 -13.44 8.18
N SER A 65 24.02 -13.02 8.21
CA SER A 65 23.61 -11.72 8.73
C SER A 65 22.31 -11.82 9.52
N SER A 66 22.18 -11.01 10.56
CA SER A 66 20.87 -10.81 11.22
C SER A 66 19.95 -10.06 10.27
N VAL A 67 18.89 -10.71 9.80
CA VAL A 67 17.97 -10.16 8.78
C VAL A 67 16.60 -9.94 9.39
N LEU A 68 16.05 -8.74 9.18
CA LEU A 68 14.67 -8.38 9.51
C LEU A 68 13.88 -8.15 8.23
N LEU A 69 12.81 -8.90 8.07
CA LEU A 69 11.86 -8.79 6.97
C LEU A 69 10.65 -7.99 7.43
N CYS A 70 10.26 -6.95 6.70
CA CYS A 70 9.13 -6.09 7.02
C CYS A 70 8.10 -6.13 5.88
N ASP A 71 6.87 -6.53 6.21
CA ASP A 71 5.73 -6.61 5.30
C ASP A 71 5.92 -7.64 4.17
N PHE A 72 6.71 -8.63 4.43
CA PHE A 72 6.85 -9.87 3.68
C PHE A 72 7.64 -10.91 4.50
N GLY A 73 7.71 -12.13 4.00
CA GLY A 73 8.43 -13.22 4.66
C GLY A 73 7.49 -14.31 5.18
N SER A 74 6.30 -13.97 5.66
CA SER A 74 5.33 -14.93 6.20
C SER A 74 4.96 -16.08 5.25
N ALA A 75 4.95 -15.82 3.94
CA ALA A 75 4.65 -16.82 2.92
C ALA A 75 5.89 -17.57 2.40
N LEU A 76 7.10 -17.20 2.83
CA LEU A 76 8.34 -17.83 2.37
C LEU A 76 8.59 -19.13 3.15
N GLN A 77 8.88 -20.19 2.43
CA GLN A 77 9.38 -21.44 3.00
C GLN A 77 10.92 -21.42 2.98
N ASP A 78 11.52 -22.23 3.85
CA ASP A 78 12.97 -22.42 3.90
C ASP A 78 13.78 -21.15 4.24
N LEU A 79 13.20 -20.23 5.04
CA LEU A 79 13.96 -19.13 5.61
C LEU A 79 15.00 -19.64 6.63
N PRO A 80 16.20 -19.02 6.73
CA PRO A 80 17.13 -19.28 7.83
C PRO A 80 16.43 -19.15 9.19
N GLY A 81 16.80 -20.01 10.15
CA GLY A 81 16.04 -20.17 11.41
C GLY A 81 16.05 -18.96 12.36
N ASP A 82 16.98 -18.01 12.14
CA ASP A 82 17.16 -16.79 12.94
C ASP A 82 16.66 -15.52 12.24
N VAL A 83 16.00 -15.68 11.08
CA VAL A 83 15.39 -14.55 10.36
C VAL A 83 14.21 -14.00 11.16
N MET A 84 14.22 -12.70 11.35
CA MET A 84 13.16 -11.94 12.00
C MET A 84 12.13 -11.52 10.99
N VAL A 85 10.82 -11.68 11.29
CA VAL A 85 9.72 -11.34 10.39
C VAL A 85 8.69 -10.50 11.12
N VAL A 86 8.34 -9.35 10.56
CA VAL A 86 7.20 -8.51 10.95
C VAL A 86 6.29 -8.34 9.74
N ASP A 87 5.17 -9.04 9.74
CA ASP A 87 4.32 -9.17 8.56
C ASP A 87 2.86 -9.34 8.99
N HIS A 88 1.90 -9.19 8.09
CA HIS A 88 0.48 -9.39 8.32
C HIS A 88 -0.18 -10.30 7.27
N HIS A 89 0.56 -10.71 6.27
CA HIS A 89 0.12 -11.67 5.26
C HIS A 89 -0.13 -13.06 5.84
N LEU A 90 -0.77 -13.95 5.05
CA LEU A 90 -1.05 -15.31 5.47
C LEU A 90 0.25 -16.05 5.81
N PRO A 91 0.45 -16.49 7.08
CA PRO A 91 1.67 -17.14 7.48
C PRO A 91 1.69 -18.63 7.07
N HIS A 92 2.81 -19.07 6.51
CA HIS A 92 3.06 -20.47 6.19
C HIS A 92 3.94 -21.18 7.24
N PHE A 93 4.43 -20.45 8.23
CA PHE A 93 5.20 -20.99 9.36
C PHE A 93 4.96 -20.18 10.63
N GLU A 94 5.29 -20.78 11.76
CA GLU A 94 5.42 -20.12 13.06
C GLU A 94 6.89 -20.14 13.47
N GLY A 95 7.41 -19.03 13.99
CA GLY A 95 8.80 -18.89 14.42
C GLY A 95 8.93 -18.01 15.65
N ASP A 96 10.03 -18.18 16.39
CA ASP A 96 10.29 -17.44 17.63
C ASP A 96 10.43 -15.93 17.40
N HIS A 97 10.86 -15.54 16.20
CA HIS A 97 11.07 -14.15 15.78
C HIS A 97 10.07 -13.72 14.70
N HIS A 98 8.86 -14.29 14.69
CA HIS A 98 7.80 -13.99 13.73
C HIS A 98 6.64 -13.26 14.41
N VAL A 99 6.53 -11.96 14.17
CA VAL A 99 5.43 -11.12 14.64
C VAL A 99 4.42 -10.96 13.51
N ASN A 100 3.28 -11.66 13.64
CA ASN A 100 2.21 -11.62 12.65
C ASN A 100 0.85 -11.70 13.38
N PRO A 101 -0.07 -10.73 13.14
CA PRO A 101 -1.38 -10.71 13.80
C PRO A 101 -2.19 -11.98 13.60
N ARG A 102 -2.09 -12.63 12.44
CA ARG A 102 -2.84 -13.86 12.14
C ARG A 102 -2.45 -15.04 13.02
N LEU A 103 -1.19 -15.12 13.44
CA LEU A 103 -0.73 -16.12 14.41
C LEU A 103 -1.37 -15.93 15.81
N ALA A 104 -1.89 -14.72 16.07
CA ALA A 104 -2.63 -14.40 17.29
C ALA A 104 -4.16 -14.33 17.08
N GLY A 105 -4.66 -14.78 15.91
CA GLY A 105 -6.09 -14.78 15.58
C GLY A 105 -6.67 -13.40 15.23
N ILE A 106 -5.84 -12.42 14.92
CA ILE A 106 -6.24 -11.08 14.48
C ILE A 106 -6.23 -11.07 12.96
N ASP A 107 -7.24 -10.44 12.36
CA ASP A 107 -7.35 -10.30 10.90
C ASP A 107 -6.29 -9.31 10.38
N GLY A 108 -5.25 -9.86 9.72
CA GLY A 108 -4.17 -9.09 9.13
C GLY A 108 -4.58 -8.28 7.89
N ASP A 109 -5.69 -8.61 7.21
CA ASP A 109 -6.17 -7.82 6.08
C ASP A 109 -6.91 -6.55 6.51
N ARG A 110 -7.40 -6.50 7.75
CA ARG A 110 -8.32 -5.45 8.18
C ARG A 110 -7.90 -4.71 9.44
N ASN A 111 -7.33 -5.39 10.43
CA ASN A 111 -7.27 -4.90 11.80
C ASN A 111 -5.87 -4.57 12.30
N LEU A 112 -4.82 -5.05 11.64
CA LEU A 112 -3.44 -4.69 11.97
C LEU A 112 -2.52 -4.86 10.77
N SER A 113 -1.91 -3.76 10.31
CA SER A 113 -0.92 -3.71 9.25
C SER A 113 0.47 -4.14 9.73
N ALA A 114 1.42 -4.36 8.82
CA ALA A 114 2.81 -4.61 9.20
C ALA A 114 3.42 -3.41 9.94
N ALA A 115 3.08 -2.16 9.57
CA ALA A 115 3.46 -0.97 10.32
C ALA A 115 2.90 -0.98 11.74
N GLY A 116 1.66 -1.44 11.92
CA GLY A 116 1.07 -1.62 13.25
C GLY A 116 1.78 -2.69 14.07
N ALA A 117 2.10 -3.83 13.48
CA ALA A 117 2.88 -4.89 14.12
C ALA A 117 4.29 -4.41 14.49
N ALA A 118 4.96 -3.66 13.59
CA ALA A 118 6.25 -3.02 13.84
C ALA A 118 6.20 -2.02 14.99
N TYR A 119 5.11 -1.26 15.10
CA TYR A 119 4.89 -0.33 16.21
C TYR A 119 4.82 -1.06 17.56
N LEU A 120 4.12 -2.21 17.64
CA LEU A 120 4.06 -3.00 18.85
C LEU A 120 5.46 -3.49 19.29
N VAL A 121 6.29 -3.93 18.35
CA VAL A 121 7.71 -4.28 18.61
C VAL A 121 8.48 -3.05 19.10
N ALA A 122 8.36 -1.92 18.42
CA ALA A 122 9.05 -0.67 18.76
C ALA A 122 8.70 -0.19 20.19
N GLN A 123 7.43 -0.35 20.62
CA GLN A 123 7.01 0.02 21.99
C GLN A 123 7.70 -0.86 23.04
N ARG A 124 8.07 -2.11 22.73
CA ARG A 124 8.85 -2.97 23.65
C ARG A 124 10.33 -2.56 23.72
N MET A 125 10.85 -1.88 22.71
CA MET A 125 12.21 -1.35 22.72
C MET A 125 12.34 -0.04 23.51
N GLY A 126 11.25 0.68 23.79
CA GLY A 126 11.25 1.95 24.54
C GLY A 126 10.08 2.86 24.17
N ASP A 127 10.09 4.12 24.62
CA ASP A 127 9.05 5.08 24.26
C ASP A 127 9.20 5.49 22.79
N ASN A 128 8.32 4.95 21.96
CA ASN A 128 8.24 5.19 20.53
C ASN A 128 6.83 5.64 20.10
N ARG A 129 6.01 6.18 21.05
CA ARG A 129 4.63 6.61 20.79
C ARG A 129 4.52 7.68 19.70
N ASP A 130 5.54 8.47 19.52
CA ASP A 130 5.62 9.48 18.45
C ASP A 130 5.69 8.89 17.03
N LEU A 131 5.88 7.57 16.90
CA LEU A 131 5.86 6.85 15.62
C LEU A 131 4.45 6.37 15.22
N ALA A 132 3.43 6.57 16.07
CA ALA A 132 2.05 6.18 15.76
C ALA A 132 1.53 6.79 14.45
N GLY A 133 2.03 7.99 14.07
CA GLY A 133 1.71 8.62 12.79
C GLY A 133 2.11 7.79 11.57
N LEU A 134 3.22 7.06 11.64
CA LEU A 134 3.68 6.19 10.56
C LEU A 134 2.78 4.96 10.38
N VAL A 135 2.09 4.51 11.44
CA VAL A 135 1.14 3.38 11.34
C VAL A 135 -0.03 3.72 10.42
N LEU A 136 -0.45 4.99 10.37
CA LEU A 136 -1.48 5.44 9.43
C LEU A 136 -1.10 5.23 7.96
N LEU A 137 0.20 5.25 7.63
CA LEU A 137 0.65 5.00 6.25
C LEU A 137 0.34 3.57 5.82
N GLY A 138 0.58 2.60 6.70
CA GLY A 138 0.22 1.20 6.44
C GLY A 138 -1.29 1.01 6.33
N ILE A 139 -2.04 1.54 7.30
CA ILE A 139 -3.50 1.47 7.31
C ILE A 139 -4.11 2.06 6.03
N LEU A 140 -3.63 3.24 5.59
CA LEU A 140 -4.12 3.92 4.40
C LEU A 140 -3.63 3.26 3.10
N GLY A 141 -2.39 2.76 3.07
CA GLY A 141 -1.79 2.08 1.92
C GLY A 141 -2.51 0.78 1.57
N ASP A 142 -2.85 -0.01 2.58
CA ASP A 142 -3.57 -1.27 2.43
C ASP A 142 -5.09 -1.14 2.42
N GLY A 143 -5.59 0.06 2.71
CA GLY A 143 -7.03 0.30 2.84
C GLY A 143 -7.66 -0.46 3.99
N GLN A 144 -6.92 -0.63 5.09
CA GLN A 144 -7.39 -1.32 6.29
C GLN A 144 -8.39 -0.50 7.08
N ASP A 145 -9.15 -1.17 7.94
CA ASP A 145 -10.11 -0.54 8.83
C ASP A 145 -9.38 0.12 10.03
N LEU A 146 -9.90 1.26 10.47
CA LEU A 146 -9.56 1.82 11.78
C LEU A 146 -10.36 1.12 12.87
N ASP A 147 -10.07 -0.18 13.07
CA ASP A 147 -10.71 -1.02 14.08
C ASP A 147 -9.67 -1.90 14.80
N GLY A 148 -10.06 -2.53 15.91
CA GLY A 148 -9.17 -3.37 16.70
C GLY A 148 -7.85 -2.67 17.06
N PRO A 149 -6.70 -3.37 16.95
CA PRO A 149 -5.39 -2.81 17.28
C PRO A 149 -5.00 -1.56 16.48
N ASN A 150 -5.38 -1.46 15.19
CA ASN A 150 -5.15 -0.25 14.42
C ASN A 150 -5.80 0.98 15.08
N ARG A 151 -7.04 0.85 15.55
CA ARG A 151 -7.75 1.92 16.29
C ARG A 151 -7.05 2.26 17.60
N GLU A 152 -6.59 1.26 18.34
CA GLU A 152 -5.91 1.45 19.63
C GLU A 152 -4.64 2.30 19.45
N ILE A 153 -3.78 1.95 18.47
CA ILE A 153 -2.54 2.68 18.16
C ILE A 153 -2.84 4.12 17.74
N VAL A 154 -3.78 4.31 16.82
CA VAL A 154 -4.15 5.66 16.35
C VAL A 154 -4.75 6.49 17.48
N SER A 155 -5.58 5.89 18.35
CA SER A 155 -6.16 6.56 19.51
C SER A 155 -5.08 6.97 20.52
N GLU A 156 -4.06 6.13 20.74
CA GLU A 156 -2.89 6.49 21.54
C GLU A 156 -2.13 7.67 20.93
N GLY A 157 -1.90 7.67 19.61
CA GLY A 157 -1.28 8.77 18.88
C GLY A 157 -2.05 10.09 19.02
N ILE A 158 -3.39 10.03 18.99
CA ILE A 158 -4.28 11.18 19.20
C ILE A 158 -4.18 11.68 20.65
N ALA A 159 -4.26 10.77 21.62
CA ALA A 159 -4.21 11.12 23.03
C ALA A 159 -2.88 11.79 23.44
N ASN A 160 -1.78 11.43 22.76
CA ASN A 160 -0.47 12.00 22.97
C ASN A 160 -0.16 13.21 22.06
N GLY A 161 -1.09 13.66 21.22
CA GLY A 161 -0.95 14.84 20.37
C GLY A 161 -0.02 14.66 19.14
N PHE A 162 0.30 13.42 18.77
CA PHE A 162 1.09 13.11 17.57
C PHE A 162 0.24 13.04 16.31
N ILE A 163 -1.04 12.74 16.47
CA ILE A 163 -2.05 12.65 15.41
C ILE A 163 -3.20 13.59 15.76
N THR A 164 -3.60 14.44 14.81
CA THR A 164 -4.78 15.30 14.95
C THR A 164 -5.81 14.91 13.90
N PRO A 165 -6.98 14.36 14.31
CA PRO A 165 -8.04 14.02 13.37
C PRO A 165 -8.68 15.30 12.81
N ARG A 166 -8.97 15.28 11.51
CA ARG A 166 -9.62 16.34 10.76
C ARG A 166 -10.69 15.78 9.84
N ARG A 167 -11.39 16.65 9.11
CA ARG A 167 -12.24 16.28 7.98
C ARG A 167 -11.85 17.11 6.78
N GLY A 168 -11.77 16.46 5.61
CA GLY A 168 -11.34 17.14 4.41
C GLY A 168 -11.45 16.26 3.16
N LEU A 169 -10.92 16.80 2.06
CA LEU A 169 -10.72 16.02 0.84
C LEU A 169 -9.69 14.92 1.09
N ARG A 170 -10.06 13.70 0.71
CA ARG A 170 -9.20 12.53 0.79
C ARG A 170 -8.45 12.29 -0.52
N LEU A 171 -8.13 13.35 -1.22
CA LEU A 171 -7.41 13.35 -2.48
C LEU A 171 -5.99 13.87 -2.22
N PRO A 172 -4.96 13.02 -2.28
CA PRO A 172 -3.60 13.47 -2.05
C PRO A 172 -3.09 14.39 -3.15
N GLY A 173 -2.36 15.46 -2.76
CA GLY A 173 -1.78 16.46 -3.67
C GLY A 173 -1.42 17.75 -2.94
N ARG A 174 -0.61 18.61 -3.56
CA ARG A 174 -0.10 19.87 -2.99
C ARG A 174 -1.07 21.04 -3.06
N GLY A 175 -2.21 20.85 -3.70
CA GLY A 175 -3.27 21.85 -3.85
C GLY A 175 -4.42 21.30 -4.67
N LEU A 176 -5.58 21.97 -4.63
CA LEU A 176 -6.84 21.46 -5.17
C LEU A 176 -6.75 21.03 -6.65
N VAL A 177 -6.06 21.80 -7.48
CA VAL A 177 -5.90 21.44 -8.90
C VAL A 177 -5.13 20.13 -9.06
N GLU A 178 -4.03 19.95 -8.31
CA GLU A 178 -3.22 18.72 -8.35
C GLU A 178 -4.01 17.55 -7.75
N GLN A 179 -4.72 17.76 -6.63
CA GLN A 179 -5.58 16.76 -6.01
C GLN A 179 -6.62 16.20 -6.98
N LEU A 180 -7.25 17.04 -7.80
CA LEU A 180 -8.23 16.63 -8.79
C LEU A 180 -7.57 16.02 -10.03
N ALA A 181 -6.59 16.70 -10.59
CA ALA A 181 -5.98 16.31 -11.86
C ALA A 181 -5.15 15.02 -11.76
N LEU A 182 -4.59 14.73 -10.59
CA LEU A 182 -3.80 13.53 -10.31
C LEU A 182 -4.50 12.55 -9.36
N ALA A 183 -5.82 12.61 -9.21
CA ALA A 183 -6.59 11.66 -8.44
C ALA A 183 -6.49 10.26 -9.07
N VAL A 184 -6.03 9.27 -8.32
CA VAL A 184 -5.93 7.86 -8.74
C VAL A 184 -6.60 6.91 -7.76
N ASN A 185 -6.77 7.34 -6.51
CA ASN A 185 -7.50 6.62 -5.46
C ASN A 185 -8.23 7.64 -4.56
N PRO A 186 -9.55 7.89 -4.83
CA PRO A 186 -10.31 7.36 -5.96
C PRO A 186 -9.93 8.03 -7.30
N TYR A 187 -10.06 7.28 -8.40
CA TYR A 187 -10.00 7.81 -9.75
C TYR A 187 -11.26 8.61 -10.06
N LEU A 188 -11.10 9.85 -10.50
CA LEU A 188 -12.21 10.77 -10.75
C LEU A 188 -12.40 10.99 -12.26
N ALA A 189 -13.35 10.27 -12.85
CA ALA A 189 -13.70 10.43 -14.26
C ALA A 189 -14.08 11.89 -14.57
N GLY A 190 -13.39 12.49 -15.56
CA GLY A 190 -13.58 13.89 -15.95
C GLY A 190 -12.58 14.88 -15.32
N PHE A 191 -11.86 14.48 -14.27
CA PHE A 191 -10.81 15.30 -13.63
C PHE A 191 -9.42 14.65 -13.71
N SER A 192 -9.33 13.35 -13.41
CA SER A 192 -8.06 12.62 -13.47
C SER A 192 -7.50 12.64 -14.89
N GLY A 193 -6.31 13.23 -15.03
CA GLY A 193 -5.66 13.47 -16.34
C GLY A 193 -6.20 14.65 -17.12
N VAL A 194 -7.11 15.46 -16.57
CA VAL A 194 -7.72 16.62 -17.23
C VAL A 194 -7.48 17.91 -16.42
N PRO A 195 -6.23 18.42 -16.40
CA PRO A 195 -5.86 19.56 -15.55
C PRO A 195 -6.64 20.84 -15.85
N ASP A 196 -7.11 21.03 -17.10
CA ASP A 196 -7.93 22.19 -17.43
C ASP A 196 -9.32 22.14 -16.78
N ALA A 197 -9.94 20.97 -16.71
CA ALA A 197 -11.21 20.78 -16.00
C ALA A 197 -11.03 21.01 -14.48
N ALA A 198 -9.94 20.53 -13.91
CA ALA A 198 -9.62 20.76 -12.51
C ALA A 198 -9.40 22.26 -12.22
N ARG A 199 -8.64 22.97 -13.06
CA ARG A 199 -8.43 24.42 -12.93
C ARG A 199 -9.74 25.21 -13.04
N ALA A 200 -10.57 24.88 -14.05
CA ALA A 200 -11.85 25.54 -14.25
C ALA A 200 -12.78 25.38 -13.03
N LEU A 201 -12.88 24.14 -12.50
CA LEU A 201 -13.68 23.88 -11.31
C LEU A 201 -13.18 24.67 -10.10
N VAL A 202 -11.86 24.60 -9.81
CA VAL A 202 -11.29 25.33 -8.66
C VAL A 202 -11.53 26.83 -8.78
N ALA A 203 -11.37 27.40 -9.97
CA ALA A 203 -11.62 28.83 -10.20
C ALA A 203 -13.11 29.22 -9.99
N GLU A 204 -14.07 28.32 -10.28
CA GLU A 204 -15.48 28.59 -10.07
C GLU A 204 -15.89 28.62 -8.58
N VAL A 205 -15.17 27.87 -7.73
CA VAL A 205 -15.53 27.67 -6.31
C VAL A 205 -14.61 28.39 -5.33
N THR A 206 -13.64 29.14 -5.84
CA THR A 206 -12.69 29.93 -5.04
C THR A 206 -13.00 31.42 -5.20
N ASP A 207 -13.27 32.11 -4.09
CA ASP A 207 -13.44 33.56 -4.06
C ASP A 207 -12.33 34.16 -3.14
N GLU A 208 -11.52 35.05 -3.72
CA GLU A 208 -10.30 35.60 -3.10
C GLU A 208 -9.33 34.52 -2.65
N ASP A 209 -9.35 33.95 -1.52
CA ASP A 209 -8.55 32.81 -1.06
C ASP A 209 -9.40 31.77 -0.31
N ASP A 210 -10.73 31.97 -0.30
CA ASP A 210 -11.66 31.07 0.38
C ASP A 210 -12.30 30.10 -0.63
N VAL A 211 -12.31 28.83 -0.27
CA VAL A 211 -12.88 27.75 -1.11
C VAL A 211 -14.24 27.35 -0.59
N ASP A 212 -15.27 27.50 -1.39
CA ASP A 212 -16.58 26.93 -1.11
C ASP A 212 -16.52 25.40 -1.25
N VAL A 213 -16.25 24.72 -0.13
CA VAL A 213 -16.08 23.27 -0.07
C VAL A 213 -17.37 22.53 -0.45
N GLU A 214 -18.56 23.07 -0.13
CA GLU A 214 -19.84 22.44 -0.47
C GLU A 214 -20.08 22.51 -1.98
N ALA A 215 -19.82 23.66 -2.60
CA ALA A 215 -19.88 23.81 -4.05
C ALA A 215 -18.85 22.92 -4.74
N LEU A 216 -17.61 22.87 -4.25
CA LEU A 216 -16.53 22.01 -4.75
C LEU A 216 -16.99 20.54 -4.77
N LEU A 217 -17.43 20.01 -3.64
CA LEU A 217 -17.87 18.62 -3.52
C LEU A 217 -19.06 18.32 -4.44
N SER A 218 -20.06 19.22 -4.45
CA SER A 218 -21.24 19.06 -5.29
C SER A 218 -20.86 18.99 -6.78
N ARG A 219 -19.95 19.85 -7.24
CA ARG A 219 -19.48 19.87 -8.62
C ARG A 219 -18.65 18.62 -8.97
N ILE A 220 -17.76 18.16 -8.08
CA ILE A 220 -16.99 16.94 -8.30
C ILE A 220 -17.96 15.75 -8.44
N VAL A 221 -18.91 15.61 -7.51
CA VAL A 221 -19.88 14.50 -7.52
C VAL A 221 -20.73 14.54 -8.79
N LEU A 222 -21.27 15.67 -9.17
CA LEU A 222 -22.09 15.80 -10.39
C LEU A 222 -21.32 15.46 -11.66
N ALA A 223 -20.05 15.83 -11.75
CA ALA A 223 -19.22 15.54 -12.92
C ALA A 223 -18.77 14.07 -12.97
N ALA A 224 -18.42 13.47 -11.83
CA ALA A 224 -17.91 12.11 -11.74
C ALA A 224 -18.99 11.03 -11.74
N ALA A 225 -20.15 11.30 -11.15
CA ALA A 225 -21.24 10.33 -10.91
C ALA A 225 -21.66 9.47 -12.12
N PRO A 226 -21.66 9.98 -13.39
CA PRO A 226 -22.06 9.16 -14.53
C PRO A 226 -21.15 7.95 -14.79
N LYS A 227 -19.90 7.95 -14.24
CA LYS A 227 -18.89 6.93 -14.49
C LYS A 227 -18.22 6.42 -13.22
N ALA A 228 -18.46 7.06 -12.08
CA ALA A 228 -17.84 6.69 -10.81
C ALA A 228 -18.73 5.73 -10.02
N SER A 229 -18.12 4.81 -9.31
CA SER A 229 -18.83 3.97 -8.35
C SER A 229 -19.32 4.77 -7.14
N HIS A 230 -20.28 4.22 -6.39
CA HIS A 230 -20.69 4.81 -5.13
C HIS A 230 -19.53 4.89 -4.12
N ALA A 231 -18.64 3.89 -4.11
CA ALA A 231 -17.48 3.86 -3.23
C ALA A 231 -16.50 5.00 -3.53
N ALA A 232 -16.21 5.24 -4.82
CA ALA A 232 -15.38 6.38 -5.25
C ALA A 232 -15.94 7.72 -4.79
N LEU A 233 -17.24 7.93 -4.98
CA LEU A 233 -17.89 9.18 -4.57
C LEU A 233 -17.87 9.39 -3.04
N CYS A 234 -18.10 8.34 -2.27
CA CYS A 234 -17.97 8.38 -0.81
C CYS A 234 -16.52 8.53 -0.34
N GLY A 235 -15.55 8.10 -1.15
CA GLY A 235 -14.12 8.19 -0.87
C GLY A 235 -13.55 9.60 -0.93
N ILE A 236 -14.22 10.55 -1.60
CA ILE A 236 -13.70 11.90 -1.86
C ILE A 236 -13.56 12.73 -0.58
N TRP A 237 -14.48 12.58 0.36
CA TRP A 237 -14.55 13.39 1.58
C TRP A 237 -14.70 12.53 2.84
N GLY A 238 -13.95 12.85 3.88
CA GLY A 238 -14.05 12.11 5.12
C GLY A 238 -13.03 12.49 6.17
N ALA A 239 -12.71 11.51 7.03
CA ALA A 239 -11.66 11.66 8.03
C ALA A 239 -10.30 11.79 7.36
N THR A 240 -9.51 12.78 7.79
CA THR A 240 -8.12 13.00 7.46
C THR A 240 -7.33 13.19 8.75
N TYR A 241 -6.01 13.11 8.69
CA TYR A 241 -5.18 13.14 9.89
C TYR A 241 -3.95 14.02 9.66
N SER A 242 -3.73 14.98 10.56
CA SER A 242 -2.51 15.78 10.60
C SER A 242 -1.48 15.08 11.48
N LEU A 243 -0.25 14.96 11.00
CA LEU A 243 0.88 14.26 11.61
C LEU A 243 1.93 15.26 12.06
N GLY A 244 1.85 15.71 13.29
CA GLY A 244 2.70 16.81 13.81
C GLY A 244 4.20 16.48 13.92
N ARG A 245 4.61 15.25 13.63
CA ARG A 245 6.02 14.79 13.69
C ARG A 245 6.61 14.48 12.32
N GLU A 246 5.78 14.33 11.30
CA GLU A 246 6.22 13.84 10.01
C GLU A 246 6.51 14.99 9.03
N VAL A 247 7.32 14.70 8.00
CA VAL A 247 7.79 15.71 7.01
C VAL A 247 6.68 16.20 6.08
N ILE A 248 5.61 15.42 5.94
CA ILE A 248 4.36 15.80 5.27
C ILE A 248 3.26 15.67 6.31
N ASP A 249 2.62 16.80 6.63
CA ASP A 249 1.65 16.90 7.73
C ASP A 249 0.39 16.06 7.50
N GLU A 250 -0.11 15.96 6.28
CA GLU A 250 -1.33 15.20 5.99
C GLU A 250 -1.00 13.74 5.70
N ALA A 251 -1.61 12.81 6.48
CA ALA A 251 -1.31 11.38 6.45
C ALA A 251 -1.56 10.73 5.07
N GLY A 252 -2.67 11.09 4.40
CA GLY A 252 -2.96 10.57 3.06
C GLY A 252 -1.96 11.05 2.01
N ASN A 253 -1.46 12.29 2.15
CA ASN A 253 -0.38 12.79 1.30
C ASN A 253 0.92 12.02 1.54
N LEU A 254 1.31 11.82 2.80
CA LEU A 254 2.54 11.10 3.13
C LEU A 254 2.46 9.64 2.66
N ALA A 255 1.34 8.96 2.93
CA ALA A 255 1.13 7.59 2.47
C ALA A 255 1.23 7.48 0.95
N ALA A 256 0.57 8.37 0.21
CA ALA A 256 0.57 8.35 -1.25
C ALA A 256 1.94 8.69 -1.87
N VAL A 257 2.73 9.56 -1.21
CA VAL A 257 4.09 9.89 -1.67
C VAL A 257 5.04 8.73 -1.41
N VAL A 258 4.98 8.12 -0.22
CA VAL A 258 5.82 6.97 0.15
C VAL A 258 5.52 5.77 -0.77
N ASP A 259 4.24 5.46 -0.98
CA ASP A 259 3.78 4.38 -1.86
C ASP A 259 4.25 4.57 -3.31
N ALA A 260 4.05 5.78 -3.86
CA ALA A 260 4.49 6.11 -5.21
C ALA A 260 6.01 6.04 -5.38
N CYS A 261 6.79 6.50 -4.39
CA CYS A 261 8.25 6.37 -4.40
C CYS A 261 8.66 4.89 -4.43
N GLY A 262 8.06 4.05 -3.60
CA GLY A 262 8.38 2.64 -3.55
C GLY A 262 8.03 1.92 -4.85
N LYS A 263 6.82 2.10 -5.38
CA LYS A 263 6.34 1.51 -6.64
C LYS A 263 7.12 2.00 -7.86
N ALA A 264 7.64 3.24 -7.82
CA ALA A 264 8.50 3.79 -8.87
C ALA A 264 9.96 3.30 -8.77
N GLY A 265 10.31 2.41 -7.83
CA GLY A 265 11.67 1.91 -7.64
C GLY A 265 12.61 2.87 -6.87
N CYS A 266 12.07 3.91 -6.27
CA CYS A 266 12.77 4.93 -5.46
C CYS A 266 12.39 4.80 -3.97
N GLY A 267 12.29 3.58 -3.46
CA GLY A 267 11.83 3.31 -2.10
C GLY A 267 12.75 3.88 -1.01
N ASP A 268 14.03 4.10 -1.30
CA ASP A 268 14.97 4.80 -0.45
C ASP A 268 14.56 6.25 -0.18
N ILE A 269 14.00 6.94 -1.18
CA ILE A 269 13.42 8.28 -1.03
C ILE A 269 12.20 8.22 -0.11
N GLY A 270 11.26 7.30 -0.33
CA GLY A 270 10.10 7.10 0.55
C GLY A 270 10.52 6.81 2.00
N ALA A 271 11.47 5.90 2.18
CA ALA A 271 12.01 5.58 3.51
C ALA A 271 12.70 6.79 4.18
N SER A 272 13.44 7.61 3.41
CA SER A 272 14.06 8.82 3.97
C SER A 272 13.02 9.80 4.55
N LEU A 273 11.86 9.94 3.92
CA LEU A 273 10.75 10.76 4.44
C LEU A 273 10.19 10.17 5.75
N CYS A 274 9.96 8.85 5.79
CA CYS A 274 9.53 8.18 7.02
C CYS A 274 10.59 8.25 8.14
N LEU A 275 11.88 8.35 7.79
CA LEU A 275 12.97 8.63 8.71
C LEU A 275 13.12 10.13 9.02
N ARG A 276 12.12 10.94 8.67
CA ARG A 276 12.03 12.39 8.94
C ARG A 276 13.11 13.24 8.28
N SER A 277 13.65 12.78 7.17
CA SER A 277 14.57 13.58 6.35
C SER A 277 13.80 14.37 5.28
N THR A 278 14.03 15.68 5.22
CA THR A 278 13.42 16.56 4.21
C THR A 278 14.25 16.72 2.95
N HIS A 279 15.44 16.11 2.91
CA HIS A 279 16.43 16.30 1.84
C HIS A 279 15.87 16.01 0.44
N ALA A 280 15.07 14.93 0.31
CA ALA A 280 14.51 14.49 -0.97
C ALA A 280 13.01 14.81 -1.12
N LEU A 281 12.43 15.69 -0.29
CA LEU A 281 10.99 15.96 -0.27
C LEU A 281 10.45 16.46 -1.62
N GLN A 282 11.16 17.38 -2.28
CA GLN A 282 10.76 17.89 -3.59
C GLN A 282 10.82 16.79 -4.66
N GLU A 283 11.87 15.99 -4.66
CA GLU A 283 12.04 14.86 -5.57
C GLU A 283 10.94 13.79 -5.38
N ALA A 284 10.57 13.51 -4.13
CA ALA A 284 9.49 12.60 -3.80
C ALA A 284 8.15 13.03 -4.40
N TRP A 285 7.81 14.32 -4.34
CA TRP A 285 6.62 14.87 -4.98
C TRP A 285 6.66 14.77 -6.51
N GLU A 286 7.83 14.97 -7.13
CA GLU A 286 8.02 14.83 -8.57
C GLU A 286 7.87 13.37 -9.03
N ILE A 287 8.41 12.43 -8.26
CA ILE A 287 8.23 10.99 -8.49
C ILE A 287 6.75 10.65 -8.39
N THR A 288 6.07 11.11 -7.34
CA THR A 288 4.64 10.89 -7.13
C THR A 288 3.80 11.40 -8.30
N ALA A 289 4.06 12.61 -8.77
CA ALA A 289 3.35 13.18 -9.92
C ALA A 289 3.57 12.33 -11.18
N ARG A 290 4.82 11.94 -11.48
CA ARG A 290 5.13 11.07 -12.64
C ARG A 290 4.45 9.72 -12.54
N TYR A 291 4.49 9.09 -11.36
CA TYR A 291 3.85 7.79 -11.12
C TYR A 291 2.33 7.87 -11.34
N ARG A 292 1.67 8.88 -10.76
CA ARG A 292 0.22 9.09 -10.95
C ARG A 292 -0.16 9.38 -12.41
N HIS A 293 0.66 10.13 -13.12
CA HIS A 293 0.47 10.30 -14.59
C HIS A 293 0.55 8.96 -15.31
N ALA A 294 1.48 8.06 -14.94
CA ALA A 294 1.58 6.74 -15.54
C ALA A 294 0.33 5.87 -15.23
N VAL A 295 -0.16 5.90 -13.99
CA VAL A 295 -1.42 5.22 -13.60
C VAL A 295 -2.60 5.74 -14.43
N ILE A 296 -2.78 7.06 -14.52
CA ILE A 296 -3.86 7.69 -15.31
C ILE A 296 -3.74 7.31 -16.78
N ALA A 297 -2.54 7.34 -17.35
CA ALA A 297 -2.30 6.90 -18.72
C ALA A 297 -2.65 5.41 -18.91
N GLY A 298 -2.32 4.58 -17.93
CA GLY A 298 -2.72 3.17 -17.90
C GLY A 298 -4.24 2.97 -17.90
N ILE A 299 -4.98 3.75 -17.09
CA ILE A 299 -6.45 3.70 -17.05
C ILE A 299 -7.05 4.16 -18.39
N HIS A 300 -6.53 5.24 -18.98
CA HIS A 300 -7.02 5.73 -20.26
C HIS A 300 -6.68 4.81 -21.44
N GLY A 301 -5.54 4.14 -21.38
CA GLY A 301 -5.04 3.23 -22.43
C GLY A 301 -5.43 1.76 -22.22
N VAL A 302 -6.20 1.43 -21.19
CA VAL A 302 -6.57 0.06 -20.85
C VAL A 302 -7.33 -0.62 -22.00
N ARG A 303 -6.96 -1.86 -22.30
CA ARG A 303 -7.58 -2.66 -23.36
C ARG A 303 -8.15 -3.96 -22.77
N ARG A 304 -9.44 -4.19 -22.98
CA ARG A 304 -10.09 -5.45 -22.58
C ARG A 304 -9.58 -6.61 -23.45
N LEU A 305 -9.14 -7.69 -22.84
CA LEU A 305 -8.61 -8.87 -23.52
C LEU A 305 -9.62 -10.01 -23.65
N ASP A 306 -10.69 -10.01 -22.82
CA ASP A 306 -11.70 -11.07 -22.83
C ASP A 306 -13.09 -10.49 -22.53
N GLU A 307 -14.11 -11.02 -23.22
CA GLU A 307 -15.50 -10.58 -23.05
C GLU A 307 -16.21 -11.29 -21.89
N ARG A 308 -15.75 -12.47 -21.48
CA ARG A 308 -16.37 -13.28 -20.41
C ARG A 308 -15.92 -12.88 -19.02
N ILE A 309 -14.68 -12.41 -18.90
CA ILE A 309 -14.08 -11.96 -17.63
C ILE A 309 -13.51 -10.56 -17.78
N ALA A 310 -13.44 -9.82 -16.69
CA ALA A 310 -12.85 -8.48 -16.68
C ALA A 310 -11.31 -8.59 -16.65
N LEU A 311 -10.73 -9.09 -17.75
CA LEU A 311 -9.30 -9.17 -17.99
C LEU A 311 -8.87 -8.04 -18.92
N PHE A 312 -7.94 -7.22 -18.45
CA PHE A 312 -7.47 -6.04 -19.15
C PHE A 312 -5.95 -6.06 -19.34
N ARG A 313 -5.47 -5.32 -20.33
CA ARG A 313 -4.05 -5.11 -20.58
C ARG A 313 -3.70 -3.63 -20.52
N VAL A 314 -2.56 -3.36 -19.89
CA VAL A 314 -1.85 -2.07 -19.91
C VAL A 314 -0.45 -2.26 -20.49
N ASP A 315 0.16 -1.19 -20.96
CA ASP A 315 1.50 -1.27 -21.55
C ASP A 315 2.59 -1.32 -20.47
N ASP A 316 2.40 -0.64 -19.34
CA ASP A 316 3.32 -0.59 -18.21
C ASP A 316 2.86 -1.51 -17.06
N GLY A 317 3.62 -2.55 -16.78
CA GLY A 317 3.32 -3.52 -15.72
C GLY A 317 3.51 -2.96 -14.30
N THR A 318 4.17 -1.82 -14.13
CA THR A 318 4.38 -1.20 -12.81
C THR A 318 3.11 -0.58 -12.23
N VAL A 319 2.13 -0.24 -13.09
CA VAL A 319 0.86 0.39 -12.69
C VAL A 319 -0.33 -0.57 -12.65
N THR A 320 -0.12 -1.87 -12.90
CA THR A 320 -1.23 -2.85 -12.96
C THR A 320 -2.08 -2.87 -11.69
N GLY A 321 -1.46 -2.68 -10.53
CA GLY A 321 -2.14 -2.66 -9.22
C GLY A 321 -3.14 -1.52 -9.12
N ASP A 322 -2.68 -0.30 -9.34
CA ASP A 322 -3.51 0.90 -9.21
C ASP A 322 -4.56 1.01 -10.33
N VAL A 323 -4.24 0.52 -11.54
CA VAL A 323 -5.24 0.41 -12.62
C VAL A 323 -6.32 -0.62 -12.26
N ALA A 324 -5.95 -1.76 -11.66
CA ALA A 324 -6.91 -2.75 -11.19
C ALA A 324 -7.79 -2.22 -10.06
N ASP A 325 -7.21 -1.44 -9.14
CA ASP A 325 -7.96 -0.76 -8.06
C ASP A 325 -8.98 0.23 -8.66
N ALA A 326 -8.58 1.09 -9.58
CA ALA A 326 -9.48 2.05 -10.23
C ALA A 326 -10.63 1.35 -10.99
N LEU A 327 -10.34 0.28 -11.74
CA LEU A 327 -11.37 -0.47 -12.46
C LEU A 327 -12.34 -1.18 -11.53
N ALA A 328 -11.85 -1.81 -10.46
CA ALA A 328 -12.67 -2.60 -9.54
C ALA A 328 -13.45 -1.75 -8.52
N HIS A 329 -12.89 -0.64 -8.06
CA HIS A 329 -13.47 0.12 -6.95
C HIS A 329 -14.05 1.46 -7.39
N ASP A 330 -13.45 2.14 -8.36
CA ASP A 330 -13.82 3.52 -8.72
C ASP A 330 -14.68 3.61 -9.96
N LEU A 331 -14.56 2.66 -10.88
CA LEU A 331 -15.38 2.55 -12.07
C LEU A 331 -16.50 1.51 -11.88
N LEU A 332 -17.24 1.16 -12.93
CA LEU A 332 -18.47 0.39 -12.83
C LEU A 332 -18.30 -1.11 -13.16
N GLU A 333 -17.10 -1.67 -12.99
CA GLU A 333 -16.92 -3.11 -13.14
C GLU A 333 -17.57 -3.86 -11.95
N THR A 334 -18.29 -4.94 -12.26
CA THR A 334 -19.09 -5.68 -11.27
C THR A 334 -18.53 -7.05 -10.92
N GLY A 335 -17.56 -7.54 -11.68
CA GLY A 335 -16.88 -8.82 -11.46
C GLY A 335 -15.43 -8.66 -11.05
N PRO A 336 -14.73 -9.75 -10.68
CA PRO A 336 -13.31 -9.70 -10.35
C PRO A 336 -12.51 -9.12 -11.53
N VAL A 337 -11.67 -8.13 -11.26
CA VAL A 337 -10.86 -7.43 -12.25
C VAL A 337 -9.45 -7.99 -12.26
N PHE A 338 -8.92 -8.25 -13.44
CA PHE A 338 -7.54 -8.67 -13.69
C PHE A 338 -6.87 -7.71 -14.66
N VAL A 339 -5.72 -7.18 -14.29
CA VAL A 339 -4.93 -6.29 -15.15
C VAL A 339 -3.55 -6.90 -15.36
N ILE A 340 -3.15 -7.06 -16.63
CA ILE A 340 -1.85 -7.59 -17.02
C ILE A 340 -1.04 -6.53 -17.74
N GLY A 341 0.24 -6.39 -17.40
CA GLY A 341 1.16 -5.44 -18.04
C GLY A 341 2.57 -5.97 -18.13
N ALA A 342 3.33 -5.54 -19.14
CA ALA A 342 4.73 -5.93 -19.32
C ALA A 342 5.60 -5.43 -18.16
N SER A 343 6.46 -6.29 -17.61
CA SER A 343 7.35 -5.96 -16.49
C SER A 343 8.65 -6.75 -16.59
N GLY A 344 9.74 -6.08 -16.96
CA GLY A 344 11.02 -6.74 -17.21
C GLY A 344 10.92 -7.73 -18.38
N ASP A 345 11.33 -8.97 -18.13
CA ASP A 345 11.29 -10.09 -19.08
C ASP A 345 9.98 -10.88 -19.08
N GLY A 346 8.99 -10.46 -18.28
CA GLY A 346 7.71 -11.13 -18.14
C GLY A 346 6.53 -10.17 -18.01
N TYR A 347 5.49 -10.60 -17.30
CA TYR A 347 4.30 -9.84 -17.05
C TYR A 347 3.97 -9.79 -15.56
N SER A 348 3.56 -8.61 -15.10
CA SER A 348 2.87 -8.41 -13.83
C SER A 348 1.37 -8.57 -14.05
N VAL A 349 0.70 -9.28 -13.16
CA VAL A 349 -0.77 -9.41 -13.15
C VAL A 349 -1.27 -8.96 -11.79
N SER A 350 -2.26 -8.07 -11.77
CA SER A 350 -2.93 -7.64 -10.55
C SER A 350 -4.40 -8.00 -10.60
N ALA A 351 -4.92 -8.52 -9.49
CA ALA A 351 -6.30 -8.95 -9.33
C ALA A 351 -6.98 -8.22 -8.19
N ARG A 352 -8.25 -7.80 -8.39
CA ARG A 352 -9.05 -7.09 -7.41
C ARG A 352 -10.50 -7.57 -7.42
N CYS A 353 -11.10 -7.71 -6.23
CA CYS A 353 -12.54 -7.91 -6.08
C CYS A 353 -13.23 -6.56 -5.86
N PRO A 354 -14.19 -6.17 -6.70
CA PRO A 354 -15.03 -5.00 -6.41
C PRO A 354 -15.89 -5.24 -5.16
N PRO A 355 -16.50 -4.17 -4.57
CA PRO A 355 -17.40 -4.32 -3.46
C PRO A 355 -18.52 -5.34 -3.72
N GLY A 356 -18.75 -6.24 -2.76
CA GLY A 356 -19.80 -7.29 -2.89
C GLY A 356 -19.35 -8.58 -3.56
N VAL A 357 -18.17 -8.62 -4.20
CA VAL A 357 -17.58 -9.85 -4.74
C VAL A 357 -16.67 -10.48 -3.70
N ASP A 358 -16.91 -11.75 -3.39
CA ASP A 358 -16.09 -12.54 -2.46
C ASP A 358 -15.46 -13.71 -3.24
N LEU A 359 -14.18 -13.54 -3.60
CA LEU A 359 -13.37 -14.53 -4.28
C LEU A 359 -11.97 -14.53 -3.64
N ASP A 360 -11.48 -15.72 -3.30
CA ASP A 360 -10.12 -15.87 -2.79
C ASP A 360 -9.09 -15.70 -3.92
N LEU A 361 -8.72 -14.41 -4.11
CA LEU A 361 -7.75 -14.03 -5.13
C LEU A 361 -6.33 -14.48 -4.75
N GLU A 362 -5.97 -14.57 -3.47
CA GLU A 362 -4.67 -15.07 -3.03
C GLU A 362 -4.47 -16.50 -3.53
N ALA A 363 -5.35 -17.41 -3.15
CA ALA A 363 -5.28 -18.81 -3.55
C ALA A 363 -5.35 -18.98 -5.07
N LEU A 364 -6.21 -18.21 -5.74
CA LEU A 364 -6.36 -18.25 -7.21
C LEU A 364 -5.08 -17.82 -7.91
N MET A 365 -4.54 -16.65 -7.56
CA MET A 365 -3.38 -16.08 -8.24
C MET A 365 -2.11 -16.88 -7.99
N ARG A 366 -1.93 -17.41 -6.78
CA ARG A 366 -0.83 -18.31 -6.44
C ARG A 366 -0.89 -19.58 -7.31
N ARG A 367 -2.02 -20.28 -7.30
CA ARG A 367 -2.21 -21.51 -8.08
C ARG A 367 -1.97 -21.30 -9.58
N LEU A 368 -2.52 -20.23 -10.16
CA LEU A 368 -2.38 -19.98 -11.60
C LEU A 368 -0.97 -19.55 -11.97
N ALA A 369 -0.31 -18.75 -11.13
CA ALA A 369 1.07 -18.36 -11.36
C ALA A 369 2.01 -19.57 -11.28
N GLU A 370 1.89 -20.41 -10.27
CA GLU A 370 2.68 -21.66 -10.13
C GLU A 370 2.49 -22.58 -11.33
N ALA A 371 1.26 -22.76 -11.82
CA ALA A 371 0.98 -23.53 -13.03
C ALA A 371 1.67 -22.96 -14.27
N CYS A 372 2.00 -21.66 -14.28
CA CYS A 372 2.75 -20.96 -15.32
C CYS A 372 4.25 -20.86 -15.03
N GLY A 373 4.76 -21.55 -13.99
CA GLY A 373 6.17 -21.44 -13.58
C GLY A 373 6.55 -20.07 -13.00
N GLY A 374 5.55 -19.28 -12.61
CA GLY A 374 5.69 -17.98 -12.00
C GLY A 374 5.43 -17.99 -10.49
N ARG A 375 5.15 -16.83 -9.92
CA ARG A 375 4.82 -16.63 -8.50
C ARG A 375 3.59 -15.75 -8.37
N GLY A 376 2.74 -16.04 -7.37
CA GLY A 376 1.56 -15.25 -7.05
C GLY A 376 1.26 -15.30 -5.57
N GLY A 377 0.47 -14.33 -5.09
CA GLY A 377 0.07 -14.21 -3.69
C GLY A 377 -0.56 -12.86 -3.42
N GLY A 378 -0.82 -12.57 -2.15
CA GLY A 378 -1.42 -11.31 -1.68
C GLY A 378 -2.46 -11.56 -0.60
N HIS A 379 -3.55 -10.83 -0.66
CA HIS A 379 -4.68 -10.90 0.26
C HIS A 379 -5.90 -11.55 -0.40
N HIS A 380 -6.88 -11.93 0.41
CA HIS A 380 -8.11 -12.60 -0.06
C HIS A 380 -8.79 -11.86 -1.22
N ARG A 381 -8.89 -10.54 -1.18
CA ARG A 381 -9.59 -9.71 -2.20
C ARG A 381 -8.65 -8.89 -3.09
N ARG A 382 -7.34 -8.96 -2.88
CA ARG A 382 -6.31 -8.17 -3.54
C ARG A 382 -5.06 -9.01 -3.69
N ALA A 383 -4.76 -9.47 -4.90
CA ALA A 383 -3.63 -10.35 -5.14
C ALA A 383 -2.89 -9.99 -6.43
N GLY A 384 -1.70 -10.54 -6.59
CA GLY A 384 -0.88 -10.34 -7.77
C GLY A 384 -0.17 -11.61 -8.21
N ALA A 385 0.37 -11.58 -9.42
CA ALA A 385 1.23 -12.63 -9.95
C ALA A 385 2.30 -12.07 -10.87
N ARG A 386 3.40 -12.79 -10.98
CA ARG A 386 4.43 -12.57 -11.98
C ARG A 386 4.60 -13.83 -12.82
N ILE A 387 4.49 -13.71 -14.15
CA ILE A 387 4.54 -14.83 -15.09
C ILE A 387 5.48 -14.53 -16.25
N GLY A 388 6.02 -15.57 -16.88
CA GLY A 388 6.83 -15.45 -18.09
C GLY A 388 6.05 -14.90 -19.28
N ALA A 389 6.75 -14.29 -20.22
CA ALA A 389 6.12 -13.64 -21.40
C ALA A 389 5.37 -14.64 -22.29
N ASP A 390 5.81 -15.88 -22.35
CA ASP A 390 5.22 -16.98 -23.11
C ASP A 390 4.03 -17.65 -22.40
N GLN A 391 3.73 -17.27 -21.14
CA GLN A 391 2.71 -17.92 -20.31
C GLN A 391 1.36 -17.17 -20.26
N VAL A 392 1.24 -16.02 -20.91
CA VAL A 392 0.04 -15.17 -20.84
C VAL A 392 -1.22 -15.90 -21.28
N ASP A 393 -1.18 -16.64 -22.39
CA ASP A 393 -2.34 -17.37 -22.88
C ASP A 393 -2.74 -18.52 -21.95
N ARG A 394 -1.76 -19.22 -21.37
CA ARG A 394 -2.00 -20.26 -20.37
C ARG A 394 -2.63 -19.70 -19.10
N PHE A 395 -2.13 -18.59 -18.62
CA PHE A 395 -2.68 -17.89 -17.45
C PHE A 395 -4.12 -17.45 -17.72
N ARG A 396 -4.39 -16.83 -18.89
CA ARG A 396 -5.74 -16.45 -19.31
C ARG A 396 -6.68 -17.64 -19.35
N GLN A 397 -6.26 -18.76 -19.92
CA GLN A 397 -7.07 -19.99 -19.98
C GLN A 397 -7.41 -20.48 -18.58
N GLY A 398 -6.44 -20.48 -17.65
CA GLY A 398 -6.67 -20.84 -16.25
C GLY A 398 -7.66 -19.93 -15.53
N LEU A 399 -7.65 -18.62 -15.82
CA LEU A 399 -8.66 -17.68 -15.31
C LEU A 399 -10.06 -18.03 -15.83
N LEU A 400 -10.20 -18.32 -17.13
CA LEU A 400 -11.48 -18.68 -17.75
C LEU A 400 -12.08 -19.98 -17.24
N GLU A 401 -11.24 -20.92 -16.79
CA GLU A 401 -11.66 -22.18 -16.17
C GLU A 401 -12.04 -21.99 -14.69
N ALA A 402 -11.39 -21.06 -14.01
CA ALA A 402 -11.60 -20.82 -12.58
C ALA A 402 -12.79 -19.90 -12.26
N ILE A 403 -13.14 -19.00 -13.18
CA ILE A 403 -14.20 -18.01 -12.99
C ILE A 403 -15.37 -18.37 -13.87
N PRO A 404 -16.48 -18.86 -13.31
CA PRO A 404 -17.68 -19.14 -14.10
C PRO A 404 -18.22 -17.83 -14.69
N ALA A 405 -18.75 -17.94 -15.93
CA ALA A 405 -19.33 -16.82 -16.69
C ALA A 405 -20.58 -16.25 -16.02
#